data_d127f0f379f0e47fabb0d127521adb72
#
_entry.id   d127f0f379f0e47fabb0d127521adb72
#
_cell.length_a   1.000
_cell.length_b   1.000
_cell.length_c   1.000
_cell.angle_alpha   90.00
_cell.angle_beta   90.00
_cell.angle_gamma   90.00
#
_symmetry.space_group_name_H-M   'P 1'
#
loop_
_entity.id
_entity.type
_entity.pdbx_description
1 polymer ?
#
loop_
_entity_poly.entity_id
_entity_poly.type
_entity_poly.pdbx_seq_one_letter_code
_entity_poly.pdbx_strand_id
1 'polypeptide(L)'
;QKKSVPEVASYLKNETYFSKTLDGINEKAIHREQLESLLRMDIFHRLEKLERYGGENDRGFIYAFVMRSEIRMILACVRYIVTNDEEIRSGIISYLPMFAQKYFSFDIKRLPEVTSFSELLDVLKGTAYEKIIFKYQSERLEEIDYIALEHDLELELYKDTIQLLDLTKK
;
A
#
# COMPACT_ATOMS: atom_id res chain seq x y z
N GLN A 1 0.91 -23.50 -17.71
CA GLN A 1 1.30 -24.14 -16.44
C GLN A 1 1.40 -23.07 -15.36
N LYS A 2 0.80 -23.30 -14.18
CA LYS A 2 1.00 -22.42 -13.02
C LYS A 2 2.43 -22.65 -12.50
N LYS A 3 3.28 -21.62 -12.56
CA LYS A 3 4.64 -21.68 -11.99
C LYS A 3 4.55 -21.62 -10.48
N SER A 4 5.39 -22.35 -9.79
CA SER A 4 5.55 -22.27 -8.33
C SER A 4 6.26 -20.96 -7.92
N VAL A 5 6.07 -20.54 -6.66
CA VAL A 5 6.78 -19.34 -6.14
C VAL A 5 8.30 -19.45 -6.29
N PRO A 6 8.94 -20.61 -5.97
CA PRO A 6 10.37 -20.81 -6.24
C PRO A 6 10.76 -20.62 -7.70
N GLU A 7 9.98 -21.13 -8.64
CA GLU A 7 10.28 -20.99 -10.09
C GLU A 7 10.17 -19.52 -10.53
N VAL A 8 9.18 -18.79 -10.02
CA VAL A 8 9.03 -17.36 -10.29
C VAL A 8 10.19 -16.56 -9.68
N ALA A 9 10.56 -16.86 -8.43
CA ALA A 9 11.69 -16.20 -7.76
C ALA A 9 13.01 -16.44 -8.50
N SER A 10 13.25 -17.69 -8.91
CA SER A 10 14.44 -18.05 -9.69
C SER A 10 14.49 -17.34 -11.04
N TYR A 11 13.38 -17.27 -11.76
CA TYR A 11 13.29 -16.53 -13.01
C TYR A 11 13.55 -15.03 -12.82
N LEU A 12 12.93 -14.42 -11.82
CA LEU A 12 13.11 -12.99 -11.53
C LEU A 12 14.56 -12.66 -11.17
N LYS A 13 15.23 -13.55 -10.41
CA LYS A 13 16.60 -13.37 -9.99
C LYS A 13 17.59 -13.54 -11.13
N ASN A 14 17.40 -14.54 -12.00
CA ASN A 14 18.39 -14.91 -13.00
C ASN A 14 18.18 -14.24 -14.36
N GLU A 15 16.92 -13.93 -14.71
CA GLU A 15 16.55 -13.50 -16.06
C GLU A 15 16.02 -12.06 -16.12
N THR A 16 15.99 -11.34 -14.97
CA THR A 16 15.43 -9.99 -14.94
C THR A 16 16.32 -9.01 -14.18
N TYR A 17 15.96 -7.74 -14.23
CA TYR A 17 16.64 -6.68 -13.49
C TYR A 17 16.49 -6.78 -11.96
N PHE A 18 15.66 -7.68 -11.45
CA PHE A 18 15.53 -7.94 -10.00
C PHE A 18 16.66 -8.76 -9.41
N SER A 19 17.66 -9.16 -10.20
CA SER A 19 18.81 -9.95 -9.73
C SER A 19 19.45 -9.36 -8.46
N LYS A 20 19.65 -8.03 -8.42
CA LYS A 20 20.24 -7.35 -7.27
C LYS A 20 19.32 -7.34 -6.04
N THR A 21 18.01 -7.17 -6.26
CA THR A 21 17.00 -7.15 -5.19
C THR A 21 16.83 -8.52 -4.55
N LEU A 22 17.02 -9.57 -5.32
CA LEU A 22 16.90 -10.97 -4.89
C LEU A 22 18.25 -11.63 -4.60
N ASP A 23 19.34 -10.86 -4.58
CA ASP A 23 20.65 -11.38 -4.21
C ASP A 23 20.67 -11.87 -2.75
N GLY A 24 21.33 -12.99 -2.51
CA GLY A 24 21.34 -13.62 -1.18
C GLY A 24 20.05 -14.33 -0.77
N ILE A 25 18.96 -14.24 -1.55
CA ILE A 25 17.70 -14.92 -1.25
C ILE A 25 17.78 -16.40 -1.67
N ASN A 26 17.28 -17.26 -0.78
CA ASN A 26 17.09 -18.67 -1.11
C ASN A 26 15.75 -18.86 -1.83
N GLU A 27 15.78 -19.02 -3.14
CA GLU A 27 14.59 -19.12 -3.99
C GLU A 27 13.70 -20.31 -3.66
N LYS A 28 14.29 -21.40 -3.10
CA LYS A 28 13.53 -22.61 -2.74
C LYS A 28 12.74 -22.46 -1.46
N ALA A 29 13.13 -21.52 -0.60
CA ALA A 29 12.51 -21.31 0.70
C ALA A 29 11.66 -20.03 0.78
N ILE A 30 11.68 -19.19 -0.27
CA ILE A 30 10.94 -17.92 -0.25
C ILE A 30 9.43 -18.15 -0.37
N HIS A 31 8.68 -17.51 0.52
CA HIS A 31 7.24 -17.45 0.44
C HIS A 31 6.77 -16.32 -0.48
N ARG A 32 5.58 -16.46 -1.05
CA ARG A 32 4.99 -15.49 -1.96
C ARG A 32 5.00 -14.06 -1.40
N GLU A 33 4.59 -13.92 -0.16
CA GLU A 33 4.49 -12.63 0.52
C GLU A 33 5.84 -11.94 0.64
N GLN A 34 6.87 -12.70 1.01
CA GLN A 34 8.23 -12.19 1.12
C GLN A 34 8.75 -11.73 -0.26
N LEU A 35 8.50 -12.51 -1.31
CA LEU A 35 8.87 -12.15 -2.68
C LEU A 35 8.17 -10.85 -3.10
N GLU A 36 6.86 -10.76 -2.91
CA GLU A 36 6.08 -9.56 -3.25
C GLU A 36 6.56 -8.33 -2.48
N SER A 37 6.92 -8.48 -1.19
CA SER A 37 7.47 -7.39 -0.38
C SER A 37 8.80 -6.87 -0.92
N LEU A 38 9.72 -7.77 -1.29
CA LEU A 38 11.01 -7.40 -1.89
C LEU A 38 10.83 -6.68 -3.23
N LEU A 39 9.92 -7.15 -4.07
CA LEU A 39 9.63 -6.51 -5.35
C LEU A 39 9.03 -5.10 -5.16
N ARG A 40 8.11 -4.93 -4.21
CA ARG A 40 7.56 -3.61 -3.87
C ARG A 40 8.64 -2.66 -3.35
N MET A 41 9.51 -3.14 -2.48
CA MET A 41 10.62 -2.34 -1.96
C MET A 41 11.54 -1.85 -3.11
N ASP A 42 11.85 -2.71 -4.08
CA ASP A 42 12.65 -2.31 -5.25
C ASP A 42 11.94 -1.23 -6.09
N ILE A 43 10.62 -1.35 -6.28
CA ILE A 43 9.84 -0.32 -6.99
C ILE A 43 9.94 1.02 -6.27
N PHE A 44 9.79 1.06 -4.95
CA PHE A 44 9.94 2.30 -4.19
C PHE A 44 11.35 2.88 -4.29
N HIS A 45 12.39 2.07 -4.21
CA HIS A 45 13.76 2.55 -4.41
C HIS A 45 14.02 3.13 -5.81
N ARG A 46 13.35 2.58 -6.83
CA ARG A 46 13.41 3.13 -8.20
C ARG A 46 12.67 4.45 -8.31
N LEU A 47 11.50 4.55 -7.67
CA LEU A 47 10.74 5.80 -7.59
C LEU A 47 11.54 6.88 -6.86
N GLU A 48 12.24 6.55 -5.77
CA GLU A 48 13.15 7.50 -5.10
C GLU A 48 14.28 8.00 -6.00
N LYS A 49 14.82 7.12 -6.83
CA LYS A 49 15.83 7.54 -7.83
C LYS A 49 15.24 8.46 -8.87
N LEU A 50 14.04 8.15 -9.38
CA LEU A 50 13.31 8.99 -10.30
C LEU A 50 13.06 10.39 -9.69
N GLU A 51 12.64 10.47 -8.44
CA GLU A 51 12.44 11.73 -7.72
C GLU A 51 13.72 12.58 -7.65
N ARG A 52 14.88 11.95 -7.44
CA ARG A 52 16.17 12.65 -7.34
C ARG A 52 16.65 13.22 -8.67
N TYR A 53 16.36 12.54 -9.76
CA TYR A 53 16.84 12.86 -11.10
C TYR A 53 15.77 13.44 -12.02
N GLY A 54 14.50 13.29 -11.63
CA GLY A 54 13.33 13.78 -12.35
C GLY A 54 12.98 15.22 -11.98
N GLY A 55 12.18 15.85 -12.83
CA GLY A 55 11.62 17.15 -12.57
C GLY A 55 10.40 17.13 -11.64
N GLU A 56 9.80 18.30 -11.42
CA GLU A 56 8.58 18.43 -10.59
C GLU A 56 7.41 17.55 -11.10
N ASN A 57 7.39 17.22 -12.38
CA ASN A 57 6.37 16.39 -13.00
C ASN A 57 6.37 14.92 -12.50
N ASP A 58 7.51 14.42 -12.04
CA ASP A 58 7.63 13.02 -11.61
C ASP A 58 7.09 12.78 -10.20
N ARG A 59 6.95 13.83 -9.39
CA ARG A 59 6.37 13.76 -8.03
C ARG A 59 4.93 13.26 -8.05
N GLY A 60 4.13 13.64 -9.05
CA GLY A 60 2.76 13.20 -9.19
C GLY A 60 2.63 11.68 -9.37
N PHE A 61 3.58 11.06 -10.07
CA PHE A 61 3.60 9.61 -10.26
C PHE A 61 3.89 8.85 -8.96
N ILE A 62 4.88 9.33 -8.19
CA ILE A 62 5.20 8.75 -6.87
C ILE A 62 4.01 8.87 -5.93
N TYR A 63 3.37 10.05 -5.92
CA TYR A 63 2.20 10.31 -5.10
C TYR A 63 1.06 9.33 -5.40
N ALA A 64 0.69 9.13 -6.66
CA ALA A 64 -0.35 8.18 -7.05
C ALA A 64 -0.03 6.74 -6.62
N PHE A 65 1.25 6.35 -6.69
CA PHE A 65 1.68 5.03 -6.24
C PHE A 65 1.60 4.86 -4.72
N VAL A 66 1.98 5.88 -3.98
CA VAL A 66 1.89 5.91 -2.50
C VAL A 66 0.45 5.87 -2.06
N MET A 67 -0.43 6.71 -2.62
CA MET A 67 -1.87 6.70 -2.30
C MET A 67 -2.51 5.33 -2.50
N ARG A 68 -2.14 4.62 -3.57
CA ARG A 68 -2.63 3.25 -3.77
C ARG A 68 -2.18 2.29 -2.67
N SER A 69 -0.99 2.49 -2.14
CA SER A 69 -0.50 1.72 -1.00
C SER A 69 -1.22 2.08 0.30
N GLU A 70 -1.51 3.37 0.52
CA GLU A 70 -2.31 3.86 1.64
C GLU A 70 -3.71 3.23 1.65
N ILE A 71 -4.40 3.27 0.50
CA ILE A 71 -5.74 2.68 0.35
C ILE A 71 -5.74 1.20 0.72
N ARG A 72 -4.76 0.44 0.23
CA ARG A 72 -4.65 -1.00 0.57
C ARG A 72 -4.48 -1.23 2.06
N MET A 73 -3.68 -0.40 2.73
CA MET A 73 -3.44 -0.52 4.17
C MET A 73 -4.69 -0.15 4.97
N ILE A 74 -5.40 0.90 4.56
CA ILE A 74 -6.66 1.30 5.17
C ILE A 74 -7.70 0.17 5.04
N LEU A 75 -7.87 -0.40 3.83
CA LEU A 75 -8.79 -1.51 3.59
C LEU A 75 -8.44 -2.74 4.41
N ALA A 76 -7.15 -3.06 4.55
CA ALA A 76 -6.70 -4.17 5.41
C ALA A 76 -7.04 -3.90 6.88
N CYS A 77 -6.84 -2.67 7.38
CA CYS A 77 -7.23 -2.30 8.74
C CYS A 77 -8.74 -2.40 8.95
N VAL A 78 -9.56 -1.88 8.02
CA VAL A 78 -11.02 -2.00 8.10
C VAL A 78 -11.43 -3.47 8.12
N ARG A 79 -10.83 -4.31 7.27
CA ARG A 79 -11.10 -5.75 7.27
C ARG A 79 -10.73 -6.39 8.61
N TYR A 80 -9.60 -6.05 9.19
CA TYR A 80 -9.19 -6.53 10.51
C TYR A 80 -10.19 -6.10 11.60
N ILE A 81 -10.59 -4.83 11.63
CA ILE A 81 -11.57 -4.31 12.61
C ILE A 81 -12.88 -5.12 12.55
N VAL A 82 -13.33 -5.47 11.33
CA VAL A 82 -14.59 -6.20 11.14
C VAL A 82 -14.48 -7.67 11.47
N THR A 83 -13.41 -8.32 11.03
CA THR A 83 -13.28 -9.79 11.14
C THR A 83 -12.56 -10.25 12.40
N ASN A 84 -11.78 -9.36 13.03
CA ASN A 84 -10.85 -9.65 14.11
C ASN A 84 -9.88 -10.81 13.76
N ASP A 85 -9.48 -10.87 12.47
CA ASP A 85 -8.63 -11.95 11.96
C ASP A 85 -7.14 -11.59 12.13
N GLU A 86 -6.46 -12.31 13.00
CA GLU A 86 -5.05 -12.09 13.31
C GLU A 86 -4.10 -12.36 12.11
N GLU A 87 -4.53 -13.14 11.10
CA GLU A 87 -3.75 -13.31 9.88
C GLU A 87 -3.71 -12.00 9.09
N ILE A 88 -4.84 -11.29 9.01
CA ILE A 88 -4.91 -9.97 8.37
C ILE A 88 -4.01 -8.98 9.11
N ARG A 89 -4.06 -8.95 10.43
CA ARG A 89 -3.20 -8.09 11.26
C ARG A 89 -1.72 -8.39 11.06
N SER A 90 -1.36 -9.66 11.08
CA SER A 90 0.01 -10.11 10.79
C SER A 90 0.44 -9.69 9.39
N GLY A 91 -0.46 -9.75 8.42
CA GLY A 91 -0.27 -9.23 7.07
C GLY A 91 0.02 -7.73 7.06
N ILE A 92 -0.76 -6.91 7.77
CA ILE A 92 -0.51 -5.46 7.90
C ILE A 92 0.91 -5.23 8.42
N ILE A 93 1.31 -5.87 9.51
CA ILE A 93 2.64 -5.74 10.12
C ILE A 93 3.75 -6.13 9.13
N SER A 94 3.59 -7.26 8.44
CA SER A 94 4.59 -7.80 7.52
C SER A 94 4.77 -6.95 6.26
N TYR A 95 3.73 -6.23 5.86
CA TYR A 95 3.72 -5.44 4.63
C TYR A 95 3.91 -3.93 4.83
N LEU A 96 4.14 -3.48 6.09
CA LEU A 96 4.39 -2.06 6.36
C LEU A 96 5.57 -1.55 5.54
N PRO A 97 5.35 -0.65 4.57
CA PRO A 97 6.43 -0.10 3.76
C PRO A 97 7.17 1.00 4.53
N MET A 98 7.85 0.63 5.60
CA MET A 98 8.53 1.57 6.52
C MET A 98 9.51 2.49 5.81
N PHE A 99 10.15 2.02 4.73
CA PHE A 99 11.05 2.82 3.89
C PHE A 99 10.33 3.93 3.13
N ALA A 100 9.01 3.81 2.94
CA ALA A 100 8.19 4.79 2.24
C ALA A 100 7.43 5.74 3.21
N GLN A 101 7.62 5.63 4.54
CA GLN A 101 6.91 6.42 5.55
C GLN A 101 6.88 7.92 5.23
N LYS A 102 7.98 8.47 4.72
CA LYS A 102 8.11 9.90 4.40
C LYS A 102 7.14 10.39 3.30
N TYR A 103 6.57 9.48 2.53
CA TYR A 103 5.64 9.79 1.45
C TYR A 103 4.17 9.59 1.86
N PHE A 104 3.92 8.90 2.97
CA PHE A 104 2.57 8.62 3.44
C PHE A 104 1.95 9.85 4.09
N SER A 105 0.64 10.02 3.90
CA SER A 105 -0.13 11.12 4.48
C SER A 105 -0.43 10.94 5.98
N PHE A 106 -0.19 9.74 6.53
CA PHE A 106 -0.38 9.39 7.93
C PHE A 106 0.75 8.49 8.46
N ASP A 107 0.83 8.32 9.78
CA ASP A 107 1.83 7.46 10.41
C ASP A 107 1.45 5.99 10.31
N ILE A 108 2.07 5.28 9.34
CA ILE A 108 1.83 3.85 9.12
C ILE A 108 2.25 2.96 10.30
N LYS A 109 3.12 3.43 11.20
CA LYS A 109 3.55 2.67 12.39
C LYS A 109 2.41 2.43 13.37
N ARG A 110 1.39 3.29 13.34
CA ARG A 110 0.22 3.17 14.21
C ARG A 110 -0.79 2.15 13.71
N LEU A 111 -0.77 1.77 12.44
CA LEU A 111 -1.76 0.86 11.85
C LEU A 111 -1.83 -0.53 12.52
N PRO A 112 -0.72 -1.17 12.91
CA PRO A 112 -0.80 -2.48 13.59
C PRO A 112 -1.49 -2.45 14.96
N GLU A 113 -1.60 -1.28 15.58
CA GLU A 113 -2.22 -1.09 16.90
C GLU A 113 -3.72 -0.77 16.79
N VAL A 114 -4.21 -0.48 15.58
CA VAL A 114 -5.59 -0.13 15.33
C VAL A 114 -6.49 -1.35 15.49
N THR A 115 -7.49 -1.24 16.38
CA THR A 115 -8.48 -2.29 16.66
C THR A 115 -9.92 -1.82 16.49
N SER A 116 -10.12 -0.52 16.26
CA SER A 116 -11.45 0.10 16.16
C SER A 116 -11.48 1.20 15.09
N PHE A 117 -12.67 1.53 14.60
CA PHE A 117 -12.86 2.66 13.68
C PHE A 117 -12.44 4.00 14.30
N SER A 118 -12.65 4.19 15.60
CA SER A 118 -12.23 5.41 16.30
C SER A 118 -10.71 5.59 16.25
N GLU A 119 -9.96 4.52 16.49
CA GLU A 119 -8.50 4.53 16.41
C GLU A 119 -8.00 4.72 14.98
N LEU A 120 -8.68 4.10 13.99
CA LEU A 120 -8.36 4.30 12.58
C LEU A 120 -8.57 5.76 12.17
N LEU A 121 -9.69 6.37 12.55
CA LEU A 121 -9.97 7.78 12.30
C LEU A 121 -8.92 8.70 12.93
N ASP A 122 -8.44 8.35 14.14
CA ASP A 122 -7.39 9.10 14.83
C ASP A 122 -6.04 9.05 14.07
N VAL A 123 -5.73 7.89 13.45
CA VAL A 123 -4.56 7.75 12.58
C VAL A 123 -4.71 8.56 11.30
N LEU A 124 -5.91 8.59 10.72
CA LEU A 124 -6.21 9.24 9.44
C LEU A 124 -6.57 10.72 9.56
N LYS A 125 -6.54 11.28 10.77
CA LYS A 125 -6.96 12.65 11.04
C LYS A 125 -6.21 13.66 10.18
N GLY A 126 -6.96 14.54 9.52
CA GLY A 126 -6.41 15.56 8.63
C GLY A 126 -6.06 15.07 7.22
N THR A 127 -6.24 13.79 6.92
CA THR A 127 -6.10 13.25 5.56
C THR A 127 -7.43 13.29 4.80
N ALA A 128 -7.38 13.13 3.48
CA ALA A 128 -8.58 12.99 2.66
C ALA A 128 -9.42 11.75 3.04
N TYR A 129 -8.77 10.72 3.58
CA TYR A 129 -9.40 9.45 3.95
C TYR A 129 -10.28 9.54 5.20
N GLU A 130 -10.02 10.49 6.11
CA GLU A 130 -10.76 10.65 7.37
C GLU A 130 -12.28 10.74 7.12
N LYS A 131 -12.70 11.61 6.19
CA LYS A 131 -14.12 11.80 5.87
C LYS A 131 -14.75 10.57 5.22
N ILE A 132 -13.99 9.84 4.42
CA ILE A 132 -14.46 8.63 3.75
C ILE A 132 -14.69 7.54 4.80
N ILE A 133 -13.69 7.27 5.65
CA ILE A 133 -13.81 6.25 6.69
C ILE A 133 -14.91 6.60 7.70
N PHE A 134 -15.05 7.87 8.07
CA PHE A 134 -16.12 8.31 8.96
C PHE A 134 -17.52 7.96 8.45
N LYS A 135 -17.74 8.02 7.13
CA LYS A 135 -19.01 7.66 6.48
C LYS A 135 -19.36 6.17 6.63
N TYR A 136 -18.32 5.30 6.69
CA TYR A 136 -18.48 3.85 6.75
C TYR A 136 -18.36 3.27 8.16
N GLN A 137 -18.08 4.10 9.17
CA GLN A 137 -18.13 3.60 10.54
C GLN A 137 -19.60 3.25 10.86
N SER A 138 -19.82 2.01 11.30
CA SER A 138 -21.15 1.52 11.69
C SER A 138 -21.06 0.84 13.04
N GLU A 139 -22.13 0.93 13.82
CA GLU A 139 -22.27 0.14 15.05
C GLU A 139 -22.37 -1.36 14.73
N ARG A 140 -22.83 -1.69 13.50
CA ARG A 140 -22.92 -3.06 12.99
C ARG A 140 -21.82 -3.30 11.97
N LEU A 141 -20.73 -3.87 12.43
CA LEU A 141 -19.55 -4.14 11.60
C LEU A 141 -19.85 -5.05 10.40
N GLU A 142 -20.88 -5.91 10.50
CA GLU A 142 -21.30 -6.84 9.44
C GLU A 142 -22.00 -6.14 8.25
N GLU A 143 -22.44 -4.88 8.42
CA GLU A 143 -23.17 -4.12 7.41
C GLU A 143 -22.26 -3.25 6.54
N ILE A 144 -20.93 -3.32 6.71
CA ILE A 144 -20.00 -2.49 5.96
C ILE A 144 -19.93 -2.97 4.51
N ASP A 145 -20.32 -2.08 3.60
CA ASP A 145 -20.15 -2.30 2.17
C ASP A 145 -18.70 -2.02 1.75
N TYR A 146 -17.88 -3.08 1.74
CA TYR A 146 -16.48 -3.00 1.35
C TYR A 146 -16.27 -2.54 -0.09
N ILE A 147 -17.19 -2.89 -1.00
CA ILE A 147 -17.07 -2.53 -2.41
C ILE A 147 -17.28 -1.03 -2.56
N ALA A 148 -18.29 -0.48 -1.87
CA ALA A 148 -18.55 0.94 -1.87
C ALA A 148 -17.41 1.73 -1.19
N LEU A 149 -16.86 1.22 -0.10
CA LEU A 149 -15.71 1.82 0.59
C LEU A 149 -14.49 1.85 -0.32
N GLU A 150 -14.13 0.74 -0.93
CA GLU A 150 -12.99 0.64 -1.87
C GLU A 150 -13.19 1.61 -3.03
N HIS A 151 -14.39 1.67 -3.59
CA HIS A 151 -14.74 2.60 -4.66
C HIS A 151 -14.58 4.06 -4.25
N ASP A 152 -15.08 4.46 -3.08
CA ASP A 152 -14.96 5.84 -2.60
C ASP A 152 -13.48 6.24 -2.35
N LEU A 153 -12.67 5.31 -1.83
CA LEU A 153 -11.23 5.52 -1.66
C LEU A 153 -10.49 5.64 -3.01
N GLU A 154 -10.83 4.79 -3.98
CA GLU A 154 -10.25 4.87 -5.32
C GLU A 154 -10.68 6.13 -6.09
N LEU A 155 -11.89 6.61 -5.90
CA LEU A 155 -12.34 7.88 -6.47
C LEU A 155 -11.48 9.04 -5.99
N GLU A 156 -11.06 9.04 -4.73
CA GLU A 156 -10.17 10.09 -4.21
C GLU A 156 -8.79 10.02 -4.86
N LEU A 157 -8.23 8.83 -5.03
CA LEU A 157 -6.98 8.61 -5.77
C LEU A 157 -7.07 9.17 -7.21
N TYR A 158 -8.17 8.92 -7.91
CA TYR A 158 -8.34 9.41 -9.28
C TYR A 158 -8.48 10.93 -9.34
N LYS A 159 -9.22 11.56 -8.42
CA LYS A 159 -9.34 13.02 -8.36
C LYS A 159 -7.99 13.69 -8.17
N ASP A 160 -7.22 13.22 -7.20
CA ASP A 160 -5.90 13.76 -6.89
C ASP A 160 -4.92 13.53 -8.05
N THR A 161 -4.95 12.36 -8.68
CA THR A 161 -4.12 12.04 -9.84
C THR A 161 -4.45 12.96 -11.03
N ILE A 162 -5.73 13.23 -11.30
CA ILE A 162 -6.14 14.14 -12.38
C ILE A 162 -5.68 15.55 -12.07
N GLN A 163 -5.83 16.05 -10.86
CA GLN A 163 -5.34 17.38 -10.46
C GLN A 163 -3.83 17.52 -10.67
N LEU A 164 -3.05 16.51 -10.29
CA LEU A 164 -1.61 16.48 -10.47
C LEU A 164 -1.24 16.52 -11.96
N LEU A 165 -1.94 15.74 -12.81
CA LEU A 165 -1.71 15.73 -14.25
C LEU A 165 -2.08 17.05 -14.92
N ASP A 166 -3.13 17.74 -14.45
CA ASP A 166 -3.52 19.03 -14.99
C ASP A 166 -2.56 20.16 -14.58
N LEU A 167 -1.95 20.08 -13.41
CA LEU A 167 -0.90 20.99 -12.97
C LEU A 167 0.40 20.84 -13.76
N THR A 168 0.67 19.65 -14.30
CA THR A 168 1.87 19.38 -15.12
C THR A 168 1.75 19.83 -16.57
N LYS A 169 0.56 20.24 -17.03
CA LYS A 169 0.31 20.73 -18.39
C LYS A 169 0.50 22.26 -18.56
N LYS A 170 0.80 22.96 -17.49
CA LYS A 170 1.10 24.39 -17.47
C LYS A 170 2.61 24.64 -17.39
#